data_3b3ab868e2ef8f4a3c7b5b2d27908b9e
#
_entry.id   3b3ab868e2ef8f4a3c7b5b2d27908b9e
#
_cell.length_a   1.000
_cell.length_b   1.000
_cell.length_c   1.000
_cell.angle_alpha   90.00
_cell.angle_beta   90.00
_cell.angle_gamma   90.00
#
_symmetry.space_group_name_H-M   'P 1'
#
loop_
_entity.id
_entity.type
_entity.pdbx_description
1 polymer ?
#
loop_
_entity_poly.entity_id
_entity_poly.type
_entity_poly.pdbx_seq_one_letter_code
_entity_poly.pdbx_strand_id
1 'polypeptide(L)'
;MTENIRQIQVSNHVMMQEISRMFTLGKESVTITVRGYSMRPFLEDRRDKVVITPPETPQIGEVVLARIAPERYALHRVIKKENDSYIMQGDGNPLYMTERFTQADIIGMARTFIRKGKPHQTTDFTWRCYSFVWRMLKPFRRILLGIYRRLP
;
A
#
# COMPACT_ATOMS: atom_id res chain seq x y z
N MET A 1 27.24 12.50 25.27
CA MET A 1 26.40 13.43 24.51
C MET A 1 25.29 12.61 23.85
N THR A 2 24.12 12.60 24.42
CA THR A 2 22.93 11.99 23.83
C THR A 2 22.37 12.98 22.84
N GLU A 3 22.57 12.72 21.54
CA GLU A 3 21.86 13.44 20.50
C GLU A 3 20.37 13.19 20.66
N ASN A 4 19.65 14.22 21.07
CA ASN A 4 18.20 14.28 21.05
C ASN A 4 17.77 14.28 19.57
N ILE A 5 17.55 13.10 18.99
CA ILE A 5 16.88 12.98 17.70
C ILE A 5 15.44 13.43 17.96
N ARG A 6 15.18 14.72 17.70
CA ARG A 6 13.80 15.22 17.60
C ARG A 6 13.14 14.47 16.45
N GLN A 7 12.28 13.53 16.77
CA GLN A 7 11.35 12.96 15.80
C GLN A 7 10.42 14.11 15.35
N ILE A 8 10.74 14.70 14.21
CA ILE A 8 9.87 15.65 13.55
C ILE A 8 8.71 14.82 12.99
N GLN A 9 7.54 14.93 13.59
CA GLN A 9 6.31 14.33 13.09
C GLN A 9 5.85 15.15 11.88
N VAL A 10 6.32 14.77 10.68
CA VAL A 10 5.87 15.37 9.42
C VAL A 10 4.45 14.89 9.15
N SER A 11 3.53 15.79 8.79
CA SER A 11 2.17 15.40 8.42
C SER A 11 2.21 14.45 7.21
N ASN A 12 1.27 13.50 7.17
CA ASN A 12 1.20 12.53 6.08
C ASN A 12 1.10 13.24 4.70
N HIS A 13 0.37 14.33 4.63
CA HIS A 13 0.23 15.13 3.42
C HIS A 13 1.56 15.71 2.92
N VAL A 14 2.35 16.33 3.80
CA VAL A 14 3.67 16.88 3.46
C VAL A 14 4.62 15.78 2.99
N MET A 15 4.60 14.63 3.66
CA MET A 15 5.42 13.49 3.25
C MET A 15 5.04 12.99 1.83
N MET A 16 3.76 12.91 1.51
CA MET A 16 3.31 12.46 0.19
C MET A 16 3.65 13.46 -0.91
N GLN A 17 3.55 14.76 -0.64
CA GLN A 17 4.00 15.81 -1.56
C GLN A 17 5.51 15.71 -1.82
N GLU A 18 6.31 15.47 -0.79
CA GLU A 18 7.75 15.33 -0.92
C GLU A 18 8.13 14.08 -1.73
N ILE A 19 7.46 12.96 -1.54
CA ILE A 19 7.65 11.75 -2.36
C ILE A 19 7.36 12.05 -3.83
N SER A 20 6.25 12.71 -4.13
CA SER A 20 5.89 13.11 -5.50
C SER A 20 6.96 14.02 -6.12
N ARG A 21 7.46 14.97 -5.34
CA ARG A 21 8.54 15.88 -5.76
C ARG A 21 9.82 15.11 -6.06
N MET A 22 10.21 14.19 -5.19
CA MET A 22 11.39 13.34 -5.40
C MET A 22 11.31 12.56 -6.71
N PHE A 23 10.16 11.98 -7.02
CA PHE A 23 9.95 11.26 -8.29
C PHE A 23 10.04 12.19 -9.51
N THR A 24 9.49 13.38 -9.42
CA THR A 24 9.62 14.41 -10.48
C THR A 24 11.09 14.79 -10.71
N LEU A 25 11.91 14.77 -9.68
CA LEU A 25 13.35 15.03 -9.75
C LEU A 25 14.20 13.82 -10.17
N GLY A 26 13.57 12.70 -10.55
CA GLY A 26 14.25 11.52 -11.07
C GLY A 26 14.64 10.49 -10.00
N LYS A 27 14.13 10.59 -8.77
CA LYS A 27 14.33 9.53 -7.76
C LYS A 27 13.70 8.23 -8.24
N GLU A 28 14.43 7.13 -8.19
CA GLU A 28 13.95 5.83 -8.68
C GLU A 28 13.03 5.10 -7.70
N SER A 29 13.23 5.30 -6.41
CA SER A 29 12.40 4.67 -5.37
C SER A 29 12.48 5.39 -4.03
N VAL A 30 11.45 5.20 -3.21
CA VAL A 30 11.38 5.67 -1.83
C VAL A 30 10.86 4.54 -0.96
N THR A 31 11.48 4.30 0.19
CA THR A 31 11.00 3.30 1.16
C THR A 31 10.19 3.99 2.25
N ILE A 32 8.98 3.52 2.46
CA ILE A 32 8.08 4.02 3.52
C ILE A 32 7.74 2.90 4.52
N THR A 33 7.51 3.28 5.77
CA THR A 33 7.01 2.35 6.80
C THR A 33 5.49 2.26 6.71
N VAL A 34 4.97 1.04 6.71
CA VAL A 34 3.52 0.79 6.70
C VAL A 34 2.88 1.35 7.97
N ARG A 35 1.75 2.02 7.79
CA ARG A 35 0.90 2.55 8.87
C ARG A 35 -0.52 2.03 8.71
N GLY A 36 -1.10 1.63 9.84
CA GLY A 36 -2.46 1.10 9.89
C GLY A 36 -2.56 -0.38 9.54
N TYR A 37 -3.78 -0.87 9.52
CA TYR A 37 -4.09 -2.30 9.43
C TYR A 37 -4.82 -2.71 8.14
N SER A 38 -5.01 -1.77 7.23
CA SER A 38 -5.80 -2.00 6.01
C SER A 38 -5.20 -3.00 5.03
N MET A 39 -3.89 -3.30 5.14
CA MET A 39 -3.20 -4.27 4.30
C MET A 39 -2.87 -5.59 5.02
N ARG A 40 -3.48 -5.85 6.18
CA ARG A 40 -3.41 -7.17 6.83
C ARG A 40 -4.09 -8.24 5.96
N PRO A 41 -3.67 -9.47 6.02
CA PRO A 41 -2.62 -10.06 6.86
C PRO A 41 -1.20 -9.90 6.29
N PHE A 42 -1.07 -9.36 5.08
CA PHE A 42 0.21 -9.34 4.38
C PHE A 42 1.18 -8.30 4.98
N LEU A 43 0.72 -7.07 5.21
CA LEU A 43 1.52 -6.00 5.79
C LEU A 43 1.03 -5.63 7.18
N GLU A 44 1.98 -5.47 8.10
CA GLU A 44 1.70 -5.15 9.50
C GLU A 44 2.17 -3.73 9.83
N ASP A 45 1.34 -3.03 10.62
CA ASP A 45 1.60 -1.67 11.07
C ASP A 45 2.97 -1.54 11.75
N ARG A 46 3.72 -0.51 11.37
CA ARG A 46 5.03 -0.11 11.93
C ARG A 46 6.13 -1.18 11.87
N ARG A 47 5.82 -2.41 11.50
CA ARG A 47 6.78 -3.50 11.33
C ARG A 47 7.33 -3.59 9.93
N ASP A 48 6.46 -3.47 8.95
CA ASP A 48 6.78 -3.71 7.54
C ASP A 48 7.02 -2.41 6.78
N LYS A 49 7.78 -2.50 5.70
CA LYS A 49 8.10 -1.36 4.83
C LYS A 49 7.72 -1.70 3.39
N VAL A 50 7.52 -0.67 2.60
CA VAL A 50 7.20 -0.78 1.18
C VAL A 50 8.15 0.11 0.39
N VAL A 51 8.74 -0.43 -0.66
CA VAL A 51 9.49 0.33 -1.64
C VAL A 51 8.53 0.78 -2.72
N ILE A 52 8.38 2.09 -2.82
CA ILE A 52 7.51 2.77 -3.79
C ILE A 52 8.39 3.27 -4.94
N THR A 53 7.96 3.03 -6.16
CA THR A 53 8.56 3.55 -7.39
C THR A 53 7.66 4.63 -8.00
N PRO A 54 8.14 5.41 -8.98
CA PRO A 54 7.33 6.41 -9.66
C PRO A 54 5.97 5.88 -10.15
N PRO A 55 4.97 6.76 -10.32
CA PRO A 55 3.64 6.37 -10.76
C PRO A 55 3.65 5.82 -12.18
N GLU A 56 2.95 4.71 -12.37
CA GLU A 56 2.71 4.06 -13.66
C GLU A 56 1.21 3.77 -13.81
N THR A 57 0.79 3.30 -14.97
CA THR A 57 -0.58 2.81 -15.18
C THR A 57 -0.76 1.48 -14.45
N PRO A 58 -1.60 1.42 -13.41
CA PRO A 58 -1.73 0.22 -12.61
C PRO A 58 -2.57 -0.85 -13.30
N GLN A 59 -2.24 -2.10 -13.00
CA GLN A 59 -3.04 -3.26 -13.37
C GLN A 59 -3.82 -3.79 -12.16
N ILE A 60 -4.90 -4.51 -12.42
CA ILE A 60 -5.68 -5.17 -11.38
C ILE A 60 -4.79 -6.15 -10.61
N GLY A 61 -4.80 -6.04 -9.29
CA GLY A 61 -3.98 -6.84 -8.38
C GLY A 61 -2.72 -6.14 -7.88
N GLU A 62 -2.28 -5.08 -8.54
CA GLU A 62 -1.15 -4.27 -8.07
C GLU A 62 -1.54 -3.40 -6.87
N VAL A 63 -0.56 -3.12 -6.02
CA VAL A 63 -0.73 -2.24 -4.86
C VAL A 63 -0.18 -0.87 -5.21
N VAL A 64 -0.98 0.16 -4.99
CA VAL A 64 -0.64 1.54 -5.31
C VAL A 64 -0.77 2.42 -4.08
N LEU A 65 0.07 3.45 -4.03
CA LEU A 65 -0.06 4.56 -3.11
C LEU A 65 -0.74 5.70 -3.87
N ALA A 66 -1.95 6.07 -3.46
CA ALA A 66 -2.73 7.10 -4.15
C ALA A 66 -3.43 8.04 -3.18
N ARG A 67 -3.73 9.23 -3.65
CA ARG A 67 -4.61 10.18 -2.99
C ARG A 67 -6.07 9.77 -3.23
N ILE A 68 -6.83 9.61 -2.16
CA ILE A 68 -8.24 9.18 -2.20
C ILE A 68 -9.23 10.29 -1.85
N ALA A 69 -8.75 11.35 -1.23
CA ALA A 69 -9.49 12.55 -0.90
C ALA A 69 -8.49 13.67 -0.58
N PRO A 70 -8.91 14.94 -0.43
CA PRO A 70 -8.00 16.01 -0.01
C PRO A 70 -7.24 15.60 1.27
N GLU A 71 -5.90 15.69 1.20
CA GLU A 71 -4.97 15.32 2.29
C GLU A 71 -5.08 13.87 2.81
N ARG A 72 -5.82 13.01 2.11
CA ARG A 72 -5.98 11.59 2.46
C ARG A 72 -5.34 10.70 1.41
N TYR A 73 -4.54 9.76 1.87
CA TYR A 73 -3.77 8.83 1.05
C TYR A 73 -3.96 7.40 1.54
N ALA A 74 -3.90 6.45 0.63
CA ALA A 74 -3.98 5.04 0.96
C ALA A 74 -3.00 4.23 0.11
N LEU A 75 -2.47 3.17 0.70
CA LEU A 75 -1.68 2.13 0.04
C LEU A 75 -2.55 0.88 -0.02
N HIS A 76 -3.24 0.67 -1.15
CA HIS A 76 -4.21 -0.40 -1.30
C HIS A 76 -4.06 -1.13 -2.63
N ARG A 77 -4.75 -2.26 -2.76
CA ARG A 77 -4.74 -3.09 -3.96
C ARG A 77 -5.78 -2.64 -4.96
N VAL A 78 -5.39 -2.49 -6.22
CA VAL A 78 -6.32 -2.22 -7.32
C VAL A 78 -7.18 -3.46 -7.58
N ILE A 79 -8.48 -3.31 -7.49
CA ILE A 79 -9.44 -4.41 -7.68
C ILE A 79 -10.29 -4.28 -8.94
N LYS A 80 -10.41 -3.08 -9.49
CA LYS A 80 -11.21 -2.81 -10.69
C LYS A 80 -10.68 -1.58 -11.43
N LYS A 81 -10.84 -1.60 -12.75
CA LYS A 81 -10.66 -0.44 -13.62
C LYS A 81 -12.01 -0.07 -14.22
N GLU A 82 -12.36 1.21 -14.20
CA GLU A 82 -13.61 1.76 -14.76
C GLU A 82 -13.29 3.03 -15.55
N ASN A 83 -13.38 2.94 -16.90
CA ASN A 83 -13.04 4.06 -17.79
C ASN A 83 -11.71 4.72 -17.42
N ASP A 84 -11.74 5.96 -16.91
CA ASP A 84 -10.57 6.76 -16.53
C ASP A 84 -10.27 6.69 -15.03
N SER A 85 -10.91 5.81 -14.29
CA SER A 85 -10.72 5.65 -12.85
C SER A 85 -10.45 4.21 -12.45
N TYR A 86 -9.94 4.06 -11.24
CA TYR A 86 -9.63 2.78 -10.62
C TYR A 86 -10.33 2.68 -9.28
N ILE A 87 -10.64 1.46 -8.89
CA ILE A 87 -11.14 1.15 -7.55
C ILE A 87 -10.09 0.31 -6.85
N MET A 88 -9.74 0.69 -5.64
CA MET A 88 -8.83 -0.05 -4.78
C MET A 88 -9.45 -0.41 -3.45
N GLN A 89 -8.88 -1.42 -2.80
CA GLN A 89 -9.30 -1.93 -1.51
C GLN A 89 -8.12 -2.42 -0.71
N GLY A 90 -8.09 -2.09 0.58
CA GLY A 90 -7.15 -2.70 1.52
C GLY A 90 -7.43 -4.19 1.71
N ASP A 91 -6.39 -5.01 1.71
CA ASP A 91 -6.53 -6.47 1.89
C ASP A 91 -7.21 -6.84 3.21
N GLY A 92 -7.05 -6.02 4.24
CA GLY A 92 -7.66 -6.18 5.54
C GLY A 92 -8.99 -5.45 5.75
N ASN A 93 -9.47 -4.72 4.74
CA ASN A 93 -10.71 -3.96 4.83
C ASN A 93 -11.94 -4.81 4.50
N PRO A 94 -13.12 -4.47 5.07
CA PRO A 94 -14.39 -5.04 4.66
C PRO A 94 -14.67 -4.84 3.17
N LEU A 95 -15.46 -5.72 2.56
CA LEU A 95 -15.75 -5.71 1.12
C LEU A 95 -16.41 -4.41 0.62
N TYR A 96 -17.14 -3.71 1.49
CA TYR A 96 -17.80 -2.44 1.17
C TYR A 96 -16.87 -1.21 1.25
N MET A 97 -15.70 -1.35 1.90
CA MET A 97 -14.73 -0.27 2.02
C MET A 97 -13.79 -0.27 0.81
N THR A 98 -14.15 0.52 -0.18
CA THR A 98 -13.36 0.72 -1.39
C THR A 98 -13.12 2.20 -1.60
N GLU A 99 -12.03 2.55 -2.28
CA GLU A 99 -11.72 3.92 -2.66
C GLU A 99 -11.59 4.02 -4.18
N ARG A 100 -11.99 5.16 -4.71
CA ARG A 100 -11.83 5.51 -6.14
C ARG A 100 -10.70 6.53 -6.30
N PHE A 101 -9.90 6.35 -7.33
CA PHE A 101 -8.83 7.28 -7.69
C PHE A 101 -8.63 7.30 -9.22
N THR A 102 -7.93 8.31 -9.71
CA THR A 102 -7.56 8.44 -11.13
C THR A 102 -6.05 8.29 -11.30
N GLN A 103 -5.60 8.26 -12.55
CA GLN A 103 -4.16 8.21 -12.85
C GLN A 103 -3.40 9.39 -12.21
N ALA A 104 -4.00 10.59 -12.18
CA ALA A 104 -3.39 11.78 -11.59
C ALA A 104 -3.24 11.71 -10.06
N ASP A 105 -4.00 10.84 -9.39
CA ASP A 105 -3.95 10.67 -7.94
C ASP A 105 -2.84 9.72 -7.48
N ILE A 106 -2.21 8.99 -8.39
CA ILE A 106 -1.18 8.01 -8.06
C ILE A 106 0.09 8.72 -7.63
N ILE A 107 0.55 8.46 -6.42
CA ILE A 107 1.84 8.91 -5.88
C ILE A 107 2.95 7.98 -6.34
N GLY A 108 2.69 6.67 -6.33
CA GLY A 108 3.64 5.68 -6.80
C GLY A 108 3.12 4.24 -6.71
N MET A 109 3.94 3.34 -7.22
CA MET A 109 3.66 1.90 -7.29
C MET A 109 4.43 1.15 -6.22
N ALA A 110 3.77 0.23 -5.51
CA ALA A 110 4.45 -0.67 -4.59
C ALA A 110 5.14 -1.80 -5.38
N ARG A 111 6.45 -1.88 -5.31
CA ARG A 111 7.22 -2.89 -6.05
C ARG A 111 7.93 -3.91 -5.16
N THR A 112 8.28 -3.54 -3.95
CA THR A 112 8.92 -4.44 -3.00
C THR A 112 8.29 -4.26 -1.63
N PHE A 113 7.98 -5.37 -0.98
CA PHE A 113 7.48 -5.40 0.39
C PHE A 113 8.55 -5.98 1.31
N ILE A 114 8.91 -5.25 2.35
CA ILE A 114 9.90 -5.71 3.34
C ILE A 114 9.10 -6.15 4.57
N ARG A 115 8.95 -7.47 4.72
CA ARG A 115 8.20 -8.09 5.81
C ARG A 115 9.16 -8.71 6.81
N LYS A 116 9.08 -8.30 8.07
CA LYS A 116 10.00 -8.79 9.12
C LYS A 116 11.47 -8.69 8.67
N GLY A 117 11.84 -7.62 7.97
CA GLY A 117 13.18 -7.39 7.44
C GLY A 117 13.53 -8.15 6.14
N LYS A 118 12.64 -8.99 5.62
CA LYS A 118 12.87 -9.77 4.38
C LYS A 118 12.15 -9.13 3.18
N PRO A 119 12.85 -8.84 2.07
CA PRO A 119 12.24 -8.28 0.87
C PRO A 119 11.45 -9.35 0.10
N HIS A 120 10.29 -8.95 -0.41
CA HIS A 120 9.43 -9.71 -1.33
C HIS A 120 9.07 -8.81 -2.50
N GLN A 121 9.47 -9.17 -3.70
CA GLN A 121 9.15 -8.40 -4.90
C GLN A 121 7.77 -8.78 -5.44
N THR A 122 7.09 -7.83 -6.07
CA THR A 122 5.79 -8.09 -6.71
C THR A 122 5.89 -9.02 -7.91
N THR A 123 7.08 -9.22 -8.46
CA THR A 123 7.40 -10.22 -9.50
C THR A 123 7.58 -11.62 -8.96
N ASP A 124 7.79 -11.79 -7.64
CA ASP A 124 8.00 -13.10 -7.04
C ASP A 124 6.76 -14.00 -7.19
N PHE A 125 6.99 -15.27 -7.48
CA PHE A 125 5.93 -16.25 -7.60
C PHE A 125 5.06 -16.34 -6.33
N THR A 126 5.68 -16.33 -5.16
CA THR A 126 4.99 -16.36 -3.87
C THR A 126 4.05 -15.16 -3.68
N TRP A 127 4.47 -13.95 -4.07
CA TRP A 127 3.62 -12.76 -4.04
C TRP A 127 2.44 -12.89 -5.01
N ARG A 128 2.70 -13.35 -6.22
CA ARG A 128 1.65 -13.53 -7.25
C ARG A 128 0.62 -14.56 -6.81
N CYS A 129 1.06 -15.69 -6.25
CA CYS A 129 0.18 -16.71 -5.68
C CYS A 129 -0.63 -16.14 -4.51
N TYR A 130 -0.01 -15.46 -3.56
CA TYR A 130 -0.70 -14.82 -2.45
C TYR A 130 -1.77 -13.85 -2.96
N SER A 131 -1.42 -12.95 -3.87
CA SER A 131 -2.33 -11.96 -4.43
C SER A 131 -3.53 -12.62 -5.12
N PHE A 132 -3.29 -13.66 -5.90
CA PHE A 132 -4.34 -14.42 -6.57
C PHE A 132 -5.26 -15.12 -5.58
N VAL A 133 -4.71 -15.91 -4.66
CA VAL A 133 -5.47 -16.66 -3.65
C VAL A 133 -6.26 -15.70 -2.77
N TRP A 134 -5.67 -14.61 -2.30
CA TRP A 134 -6.36 -13.63 -1.46
C TRP A 134 -7.54 -12.96 -2.18
N ARG A 135 -7.41 -12.71 -3.48
CA ARG A 135 -8.51 -12.20 -4.30
C ARG A 135 -9.63 -13.23 -4.46
N MET A 136 -9.29 -14.51 -4.65
CA MET A 136 -10.28 -15.59 -4.74
C MET A 136 -11.01 -15.85 -3.42
N LEU A 137 -10.34 -15.63 -2.28
CA LEU A 137 -10.91 -15.80 -0.94
C LEU A 137 -11.78 -14.61 -0.48
N LYS A 138 -12.07 -13.66 -1.36
CA LYS A 138 -12.90 -12.49 -1.04
C LYS A 138 -14.14 -12.79 -0.19
N PRO A 139 -15.01 -13.76 -0.53
CA PRO A 139 -16.22 -14.03 0.25
C PRO A 139 -15.93 -14.52 1.66
N PHE A 140 -14.77 -15.14 1.90
CA PHE A 140 -14.36 -15.67 3.21
C PHE A 140 -13.45 -14.74 4.00
N ARG A 141 -13.10 -13.61 3.43
CA ARG A 141 -12.12 -12.65 4.01
C ARG A 141 -12.45 -12.25 5.45
N ARG A 142 -13.72 -12.02 5.74
CA ARG A 142 -14.17 -11.63 7.09
C ARG A 142 -13.85 -12.70 8.13
N ILE A 143 -14.06 -13.96 7.80
CA ILE A 143 -13.78 -15.12 8.68
C ILE A 143 -12.28 -15.27 8.86
N LEU A 144 -11.51 -15.21 7.76
CA LEU A 144 -10.06 -15.37 7.78
C LEU A 144 -9.37 -14.26 8.59
N LEU A 145 -9.81 -13.01 8.45
CA LEU A 145 -9.30 -11.89 9.24
C LEU A 145 -9.68 -12.00 10.72
N GLY A 146 -10.87 -12.53 11.01
CA GLY A 146 -11.29 -12.83 12.38
C GLY A 146 -10.39 -13.86 13.06
N ILE A 147 -10.01 -14.91 12.33
CA ILE A 147 -9.04 -15.92 12.80
C ILE A 147 -7.65 -15.30 12.95
N TYR A 148 -7.17 -14.57 11.96
CA TYR A 148 -5.85 -13.92 12.00
C TYR A 148 -5.66 -13.02 13.22
N ARG A 149 -6.70 -12.25 13.60
CA ARG A 149 -6.65 -11.36 14.77
C ARG A 149 -6.56 -12.10 16.12
N ARG A 150 -6.89 -13.39 16.14
CA ARG A 150 -6.85 -14.24 17.36
C ARG A 150 -5.57 -15.07 17.48
N LEU A 151 -4.76 -15.08 16.43
CA LEU A 151 -3.45 -15.75 16.47
C LEU A 151 -2.46 -14.89 17.25
N PRO A 152 -1.64 -15.50 18.12
CA PRO A 152 -0.65 -14.80 18.93
C PRO A 152 0.49 -14.20 18.09
#